data_369146f3ecb50244a0603fa5d4f6a026
#
_entry.id   369146f3ecb50244a0603fa5d4f6a026
#
_cell.length_a   1.000
_cell.length_b   1.000
_cell.length_c   1.000
_cell.angle_alpha   90.00
_cell.angle_beta   90.00
_cell.angle_gamma   90.00
#
_symmetry.space_group_name_H-M   'P 1'
#
loop_
_entity.id
_entity.type
_entity.pdbx_description
1 polymer ?
#
loop_
_entity_poly.entity_id
_entity_poly.type
_entity_poly.pdbx_seq_one_letter_code
_entity_poly.pdbx_strand_id
1 'polypeptide(L)'
;MHLISKKQKYELIPGDEGTEIDPSIQPNLGSHKLLRSVAIIFLVLAPSVLLIVELLKKEESEVSAVPIITITNDYSDLMSLSNYPWDHIVEPYKETTLNSGREDNGCHWIISTNQKVVSEYDGCNDIIHVFDGVSNEYLIELTYDGGILKTTAMCKYVRREIRSLTKGDQIRYFSALEVIHTLELAEGQAVYGDKFANYEYFTAKHLDVMRPNDCFPFVGPFHGSNSFLTSHAAFTLDLELALQSVDPTLTQPYWDFTVAPIPPPPISRPSLSL
;
A
#
# COMPACT_ATOMS: atom_id res chain seq x y z
N MET A 1 4.09 18.88 -31.21
CA MET A 1 5.39 19.21 -30.64
C MET A 1 6.25 17.95 -30.72
N HIS A 2 7.18 17.93 -31.70
CA HIS A 2 7.94 16.76 -32.10
C HIS A 2 9.11 16.51 -31.13
N LEU A 3 9.20 15.29 -30.57
CA LEU A 3 10.38 14.80 -29.89
C LEU A 3 11.22 13.95 -30.85
N ILE A 4 12.40 14.46 -31.15
CA ILE A 4 13.38 13.87 -32.04
C ILE A 4 14.21 12.86 -31.23
N SER A 5 14.15 11.60 -31.63
CA SER A 5 15.04 10.52 -31.15
C SER A 5 16.39 10.63 -31.86
N LYS A 6 17.49 10.85 -31.12
CA LYS A 6 18.86 10.74 -31.63
C LYS A 6 19.34 9.28 -31.48
N LYS A 7 19.49 8.58 -32.62
CA LYS A 7 20.27 7.34 -32.74
C LYS A 7 21.77 7.69 -32.88
N GLN A 8 22.56 7.19 -31.95
CA GLN A 8 24.02 7.25 -32.03
C GLN A 8 24.55 6.08 -32.87
N LYS A 9 25.29 6.42 -33.91
CA LYS A 9 25.88 5.51 -34.90
C LYS A 9 27.31 5.23 -34.46
N TYR A 10 27.67 3.98 -34.24
CA TYR A 10 29.06 3.58 -34.01
C TYR A 10 29.72 3.29 -35.36
N GLU A 11 30.80 3.98 -35.62
CA GLU A 11 31.72 3.72 -36.76
C GLU A 11 32.75 2.67 -36.36
N LEU A 12 32.93 1.69 -37.24
CA LEU A 12 33.96 0.67 -37.17
C LEU A 12 35.28 1.22 -37.68
N ILE A 13 36.37 1.08 -36.93
CA ILE A 13 37.72 1.41 -37.30
C ILE A 13 38.32 0.18 -38.03
N PRO A 14 38.99 0.36 -39.19
CA PRO A 14 39.61 -0.74 -39.94
C PRO A 14 40.92 -1.24 -39.27
N GLY A 15 41.10 -2.56 -39.34
CA GLY A 15 42.25 -3.24 -38.77
C GLY A 15 43.58 -2.91 -39.51
N ASP A 16 44.65 -2.90 -38.74
CA ASP A 16 46.01 -2.72 -39.19
C ASP A 16 46.67 -4.09 -39.47
N GLU A 17 47.51 -4.08 -40.47
CA GLU A 17 48.11 -5.25 -41.12
C GLU A 17 49.23 -5.89 -40.30
N GLY A 18 49.45 -7.18 -40.54
CA GLY A 18 50.34 -8.05 -39.81
C GLY A 18 51.84 -7.66 -39.92
N THR A 19 52.52 -7.85 -38.81
CA THR A 19 53.99 -7.89 -38.74
C THR A 19 54.43 -9.35 -38.68
N GLU A 20 55.23 -9.70 -39.68
CA GLU A 20 55.95 -10.97 -39.87
C GLU A 20 56.94 -11.17 -38.72
N ILE A 21 56.92 -12.31 -38.06
CA ILE A 21 57.82 -12.66 -36.95
C ILE A 21 59.01 -13.48 -37.54
N ASP A 22 60.24 -12.98 -37.37
CA ASP A 22 61.49 -13.60 -37.72
C ASP A 22 61.78 -14.87 -36.86
N PRO A 23 62.00 -16.06 -37.42
CA PRO A 23 62.10 -17.31 -36.66
C PRO A 23 63.50 -17.61 -36.09
N SER A 24 64.38 -16.66 -35.98
CA SER A 24 65.81 -16.94 -35.62
C SER A 24 66.18 -16.67 -34.15
N ILE A 25 65.25 -16.37 -33.22
CA ILE A 25 65.60 -16.14 -31.81
C ILE A 25 65.36 -17.43 -31.00
N GLN A 26 66.39 -18.19 -30.72
CA GLN A 26 66.38 -19.29 -29.76
C GLN A 26 66.37 -18.74 -28.33
N PRO A 27 65.46 -19.20 -27.43
CA PRO A 27 65.43 -18.76 -26.04
C PRO A 27 66.59 -19.39 -25.25
N ASN A 28 67.36 -18.55 -24.60
CA ASN A 28 68.48 -18.91 -23.74
C ASN A 28 68.00 -19.68 -22.46
N LEU A 29 68.52 -20.87 -22.21
CA LEU A 29 68.11 -21.87 -21.18
C LEU A 29 68.66 -21.50 -19.79
N GLY A 30 68.51 -20.26 -19.34
CA GLY A 30 68.89 -19.79 -17.99
C GLY A 30 67.81 -19.58 -16.97
N SER A 31 66.57 -19.91 -17.29
CA SER A 31 65.38 -19.40 -16.58
C SER A 31 64.68 -20.37 -15.56
N HIS A 32 65.15 -21.61 -15.41
CA HIS A 32 64.44 -22.58 -14.55
C HIS A 32 64.45 -22.27 -13.03
N LYS A 33 65.45 -21.53 -12.53
CA LYS A 33 65.51 -21.12 -11.11
C LYS A 33 64.56 -19.91 -10.84
N LEU A 34 64.45 -18.99 -11.77
CA LEU A 34 63.59 -17.82 -11.66
C LEU A 34 62.12 -18.22 -11.75
N LEU A 35 61.75 -19.13 -12.65
CA LEU A 35 60.38 -19.64 -12.76
C LEU A 35 59.92 -20.41 -11.50
N ARG A 36 60.80 -21.18 -10.86
CA ARG A 36 60.47 -21.89 -9.61
C ARG A 36 60.26 -20.93 -8.45
N SER A 37 61.04 -19.87 -8.34
CA SER A 37 60.85 -18.85 -7.28
C SER A 37 59.58 -18.05 -7.48
N VAL A 38 59.25 -17.67 -8.71
CA VAL A 38 57.98 -16.97 -9.04
C VAL A 38 56.77 -17.86 -8.81
N ALA A 39 56.83 -19.16 -9.15
CA ALA A 39 55.75 -20.11 -8.90
C ALA A 39 55.48 -20.33 -7.39
N ILE A 40 56.54 -20.37 -6.56
CA ILE A 40 56.38 -20.50 -5.09
C ILE A 40 55.76 -19.23 -4.49
N ILE A 41 56.14 -18.03 -4.98
CA ILE A 41 55.56 -16.77 -4.55
C ILE A 41 54.04 -16.70 -4.89
N PHE A 42 53.65 -17.14 -6.08
CA PHE A 42 52.23 -17.21 -6.46
C PHE A 42 51.45 -18.28 -5.65
N LEU A 43 52.10 -19.42 -5.32
CA LEU A 43 51.45 -20.47 -4.53
C LEU A 43 51.18 -20.07 -3.06
N VAL A 44 52.00 -19.17 -2.51
CA VAL A 44 51.85 -18.68 -1.13
C VAL A 44 51.00 -17.42 -1.07
N LEU A 45 51.11 -16.49 -2.03
CA LEU A 45 50.37 -15.23 -2.03
C LEU A 45 48.93 -15.39 -2.53
N ALA A 46 48.64 -16.29 -3.48
CA ALA A 46 47.29 -16.47 -4.00
C ALA A 46 46.27 -16.87 -2.94
N PRO A 47 46.51 -17.84 -2.03
CA PRO A 47 45.57 -18.16 -0.98
C PRO A 47 45.38 -17.01 0.04
N SER A 48 46.45 -16.24 0.32
CA SER A 48 46.38 -15.09 1.21
C SER A 48 45.56 -13.94 0.64
N VAL A 49 45.73 -13.67 -0.66
CA VAL A 49 44.92 -12.67 -1.38
C VAL A 49 43.45 -13.12 -1.47
N LEU A 50 43.18 -14.40 -1.75
CA LEU A 50 41.85 -14.95 -1.76
C LEU A 50 41.17 -14.81 -0.38
N LEU A 51 41.88 -15.13 0.70
CA LEU A 51 41.38 -14.98 2.06
C LEU A 51 41.07 -13.51 2.41
N ILE A 52 41.96 -12.59 2.00
CA ILE A 52 41.74 -11.15 2.19
C ILE A 52 40.51 -10.68 1.41
N VAL A 53 40.36 -11.13 0.15
CA VAL A 53 39.19 -10.79 -0.67
C VAL A 53 37.88 -11.34 -0.09
N GLU A 54 37.94 -12.58 0.47
CA GLU A 54 36.76 -13.14 1.16
C GLU A 54 36.46 -12.41 2.46
N LEU A 55 37.46 -11.99 3.24
CA LEU A 55 37.27 -11.17 4.43
C LEU A 55 36.71 -9.79 4.08
N LEU A 56 37.21 -9.13 3.05
CA LEU A 56 36.70 -7.83 2.60
C LEU A 56 35.28 -7.95 2.03
N LYS A 57 34.97 -9.05 1.30
CA LYS A 57 33.59 -9.32 0.86
C LYS A 57 32.65 -9.58 2.03
N LYS A 58 33.14 -10.19 3.11
CA LYS A 58 32.35 -10.43 4.31
C LYS A 58 32.08 -9.12 5.07
N GLU A 59 33.06 -8.21 5.13
CA GLU A 59 32.83 -6.85 5.69
C GLU A 59 31.88 -6.01 4.82
N GLU A 60 31.95 -6.09 3.50
CA GLU A 60 30.99 -5.39 2.59
C GLU A 60 29.55 -5.93 2.71
N SER A 61 29.38 -7.21 3.08
CA SER A 61 28.04 -7.80 3.21
C SER A 61 27.33 -7.48 4.54
N GLU A 62 28.03 -6.89 5.50
CA GLU A 62 27.48 -6.54 6.82
C GLU A 62 27.11 -5.06 6.98
N VAL A 63 27.18 -4.24 5.92
CA VAL A 63 26.49 -2.94 5.96
C VAL A 63 25.00 -3.22 5.78
N SER A 64 24.36 -3.59 6.88
CA SER A 64 22.93 -3.72 6.93
C SER A 64 22.29 -2.40 6.47
N ALA A 65 21.51 -2.45 5.41
CA ALA A 65 20.83 -1.28 4.89
C ALA A 65 20.03 -0.60 6.02
N VAL A 66 20.10 0.72 6.10
CA VAL A 66 19.28 1.48 7.05
C VAL A 66 17.81 1.14 6.77
N PRO A 67 17.04 0.65 7.74
CA PRO A 67 15.65 0.30 7.51
C PRO A 67 14.83 1.52 7.12
N ILE A 68 13.72 1.27 6.43
CA ILE A 68 12.73 2.30 6.06
C ILE A 68 11.37 1.78 6.49
N ILE A 69 10.66 2.51 7.34
CA ILE A 69 9.30 2.12 7.70
C ILE A 69 8.38 2.36 6.50
N THR A 70 7.82 1.27 5.99
CA THR A 70 6.78 1.31 4.94
C THR A 70 5.49 0.74 5.50
N ILE A 71 4.38 1.45 5.29
CA ILE A 71 3.05 1.07 5.77
C ILE A 71 2.14 0.92 4.56
N THR A 72 1.64 -0.28 4.32
CA THR A 72 0.84 -0.60 3.13
C THR A 72 -0.43 -1.38 3.47
N ASN A 73 -1.44 -1.21 2.64
CA ASN A 73 -2.67 -1.98 2.60
C ASN A 73 -3.11 -2.15 1.14
N ASP A 74 -4.27 -2.76 0.90
CA ASP A 74 -4.82 -2.99 -0.44
C ASP A 74 -4.99 -1.73 -1.31
N TYR A 75 -4.86 -0.53 -0.71
CA TYR A 75 -5.13 0.76 -1.35
C TYR A 75 -3.96 1.75 -1.28
N SER A 76 -2.78 1.32 -0.87
CA SER A 76 -1.64 2.22 -0.63
C SER A 76 -1.23 3.03 -1.85
N ASP A 77 -1.35 2.45 -3.05
CA ASP A 77 -1.02 3.11 -4.31
C ASP A 77 -1.99 4.24 -4.69
N LEU A 78 -3.16 4.30 -4.05
CA LEU A 78 -4.21 5.29 -4.34
C LEU A 78 -4.18 6.49 -3.40
N MET A 79 -3.29 6.50 -2.39
CA MET A 79 -3.29 7.52 -1.35
C MET A 79 -2.17 8.55 -1.57
N SER A 80 -2.56 9.79 -1.86
CA SER A 80 -1.65 10.94 -1.78
C SER A 80 -1.88 11.67 -0.46
N LEU A 81 -0.87 11.67 0.42
CA LEU A 81 -0.94 12.23 1.76
C LEU A 81 -0.44 13.68 1.87
N SER A 82 -0.09 14.32 0.76
CA SER A 82 0.56 15.64 0.72
C SER A 82 -0.17 16.77 1.47
N ASN A 83 -1.46 16.60 1.76
CA ASN A 83 -2.30 17.61 2.41
C ASN A 83 -2.66 17.29 3.87
N TYR A 84 -2.14 16.18 4.42
CA TYR A 84 -2.43 15.75 5.78
C TYR A 84 -1.22 15.96 6.69
N PRO A 85 -1.43 16.23 7.99
CA PRO A 85 -0.34 16.45 8.94
C PRO A 85 0.34 15.16 9.41
N TRP A 86 -0.18 13.99 9.04
CA TRP A 86 0.35 12.68 9.44
C TRP A 86 1.17 12.06 8.32
N ASP A 87 2.16 11.27 8.68
CA ASP A 87 3.00 10.56 7.71
C ASP A 87 2.19 9.50 6.95
N HIS A 88 1.26 8.82 7.66
CA HIS A 88 0.43 7.77 7.09
C HIS A 88 -1.03 7.87 7.55
N ILE A 89 -1.94 7.33 6.73
CA ILE A 89 -3.32 7.02 7.11
C ILE A 89 -3.49 5.50 7.06
N VAL A 90 -4.00 4.93 8.13
CA VAL A 90 -4.37 3.51 8.23
C VAL A 90 -5.87 3.39 8.39
N GLU A 91 -6.44 2.29 7.91
CA GLU A 91 -7.88 2.06 7.98
C GLU A 91 -8.23 1.15 9.16
N PRO A 92 -9.30 1.49 9.92
CA PRO A 92 -9.68 0.66 11.06
C PRO A 92 -10.19 -0.71 10.60
N TYR A 93 -9.88 -1.73 11.41
CA TYR A 93 -10.33 -3.11 11.26
C TYR A 93 -9.85 -3.80 9.97
N LYS A 94 -8.90 -3.19 9.23
CA LYS A 94 -8.29 -3.77 8.04
C LYS A 94 -6.83 -4.14 8.31
N GLU A 95 -6.39 -5.23 7.70
CA GLU A 95 -4.98 -5.63 7.75
C GLU A 95 -4.11 -4.55 7.11
N THR A 96 -3.06 -4.20 7.83
CA THR A 96 -2.04 -3.24 7.41
C THR A 96 -0.68 -3.89 7.58
N THR A 97 0.12 -3.88 6.53
CA THR A 97 1.47 -4.43 6.55
C THR A 97 2.48 -3.34 6.89
N LEU A 98 3.29 -3.58 7.92
CA LEU A 98 4.45 -2.79 8.29
C LEU A 98 5.70 -3.53 7.82
N ASN A 99 6.55 -2.85 7.04
CA ASN A 99 7.76 -3.44 6.49
C ASN A 99 8.97 -2.53 6.79
N SER A 100 10.09 -3.13 7.19
CA SER A 100 11.33 -2.40 7.50
C SER A 100 12.29 -2.29 6.32
N GLY A 101 12.01 -2.98 5.22
CA GLY A 101 12.95 -3.15 4.10
C GLY A 101 14.12 -4.08 4.40
N ARG A 102 14.10 -4.83 5.52
CA ARG A 102 15.12 -5.79 5.94
C ARG A 102 14.51 -7.19 6.07
N GLU A 103 15.32 -8.22 5.89
CA GLU A 103 14.89 -9.64 5.98
C GLU A 103 15.45 -10.36 7.22
N ASP A 104 16.17 -9.64 8.11
CA ASP A 104 16.75 -10.21 9.32
C ASP A 104 15.78 -10.14 10.53
N ASN A 105 16.22 -10.66 11.67
CA ASN A 105 15.42 -10.68 12.90
C ASN A 105 15.86 -9.62 13.93
N GLY A 106 16.74 -8.69 13.56
CA GLY A 106 17.30 -7.69 14.47
C GLY A 106 16.42 -6.46 14.68
N CYS A 107 15.12 -6.57 14.43
CA CYS A 107 14.16 -5.48 14.57
C CYS A 107 13.16 -5.76 15.69
N HIS A 108 12.72 -4.69 16.36
CA HIS A 108 11.64 -4.71 17.34
C HIS A 108 10.70 -3.53 17.07
N TRP A 109 9.42 -3.81 16.91
CA TRP A 109 8.38 -2.84 16.62
C TRP A 109 7.54 -2.55 17.86
N ILE A 110 7.26 -1.28 18.10
CA ILE A 110 6.33 -0.83 19.13
C ILE A 110 5.29 0.08 18.48
N ILE A 111 4.02 -0.26 18.66
CA ILE A 111 2.89 0.57 18.25
C ILE A 111 2.23 1.12 19.49
N SER A 112 2.09 2.43 19.57
CA SER A 112 1.51 3.11 20.74
C SER A 112 0.51 4.18 20.30
N THR A 113 -0.48 4.43 21.16
CA THR A 113 -1.41 5.55 21.04
C THR A 113 -1.66 6.15 22.42
N ASN A 114 -1.79 7.48 22.50
CA ASN A 114 -1.98 8.19 23.77
C ASN A 114 -0.96 7.77 24.84
N GLN A 115 0.30 7.60 24.46
CA GLN A 115 1.43 7.17 25.31
C GLN A 115 1.26 5.74 25.90
N LYS A 116 0.33 4.97 25.41
CA LYS A 116 0.12 3.57 25.80
C LYS A 116 0.52 2.65 24.66
N VAL A 117 1.37 1.67 24.93
CA VAL A 117 1.70 0.61 23.99
C VAL A 117 0.47 -0.25 23.78
N VAL A 118 0.12 -0.49 22.50
CA VAL A 118 -1.01 -1.33 22.08
C VAL A 118 -0.54 -2.64 21.47
N SER A 119 0.62 -2.66 20.83
CA SER A 119 1.19 -3.88 20.25
C SER A 119 2.71 -3.81 20.17
N GLU A 120 3.35 -4.96 20.25
CA GLU A 120 4.80 -5.14 20.06
C GLU A 120 5.05 -6.36 19.18
N TYR A 121 6.09 -6.31 18.34
CA TYR A 121 6.46 -7.38 17.42
C TYR A 121 7.98 -7.48 17.32
N ASP A 122 8.49 -8.70 17.18
CA ASP A 122 9.89 -8.98 16.92
C ASP A 122 10.10 -9.44 15.46
N GLY A 123 11.20 -9.00 14.86
CA GLY A 123 11.60 -9.32 13.49
C GLY A 123 11.49 -8.15 12.54
N CYS A 124 12.26 -8.22 11.46
CA CYS A 124 12.31 -7.19 10.41
C CYS A 124 11.38 -7.48 9.23
N ASN A 125 10.85 -8.71 9.15
CA ASN A 125 9.93 -9.13 8.09
C ASN A 125 8.59 -8.38 8.17
N ASP A 126 7.73 -8.61 7.21
CA ASP A 126 6.39 -8.05 7.17
C ASP A 126 5.60 -8.37 8.44
N ILE A 127 5.18 -7.31 9.13
CA ILE A 127 4.30 -7.39 10.29
C ILE A 127 2.89 -7.03 9.84
N ILE A 128 1.92 -7.89 10.11
CA ILE A 128 0.51 -7.60 9.88
C ILE A 128 -0.09 -7.08 11.17
N HIS A 129 -0.63 -5.86 11.14
CA HIS A 129 -1.31 -5.21 12.26
C HIS A 129 -2.70 -4.73 11.85
N VAL A 130 -3.66 -4.80 12.77
CA VAL A 130 -5.02 -4.27 12.60
C VAL A 130 -5.21 -3.13 13.59
N PHE A 131 -5.42 -1.93 13.05
CA PHE A 131 -5.73 -0.74 13.86
C PHE A 131 -7.23 -0.72 14.19
N ASP A 132 -7.60 -0.52 15.45
CA ASP A 132 -8.99 -0.55 15.92
C ASP A 132 -9.52 0.78 16.46
N GLY A 133 -8.64 1.74 16.68
CA GLY A 133 -8.98 3.03 17.28
C GLY A 133 -9.25 4.13 16.25
N VAL A 134 -10.47 4.23 15.75
CA VAL A 134 -10.86 5.31 14.83
C VAL A 134 -10.57 6.69 15.42
N SER A 135 -9.94 7.55 14.62
CA SER A 135 -9.48 8.90 14.98
C SER A 135 -8.34 8.95 16.01
N ASN A 136 -7.73 7.82 16.35
CA ASN A 136 -6.50 7.81 17.11
C ASN A 136 -5.28 8.03 16.20
N GLU A 137 -4.32 8.79 16.73
CA GLU A 137 -2.99 8.87 16.17
C GLU A 137 -2.12 7.80 16.82
N TYR A 138 -1.41 7.04 16.00
CA TYR A 138 -0.47 6.02 16.44
C TYR A 138 0.96 6.46 16.18
N LEU A 139 1.83 6.28 17.17
CA LEU A 139 3.27 6.33 17.02
C LEU A 139 3.76 4.90 16.76
N ILE A 140 4.49 4.72 15.66
CA ILE A 140 5.10 3.45 15.26
C ILE A 140 6.61 3.62 15.36
N GLU A 141 7.23 2.83 16.22
CA GLU A 141 8.66 2.86 16.48
C GLU A 141 9.28 1.53 16.04
N LEU A 142 10.37 1.62 15.30
CA LEU A 142 11.17 0.48 14.84
C LEU A 142 12.57 0.62 15.44
N THR A 143 12.89 -0.24 16.39
CA THR A 143 14.24 -0.37 16.96
C THR A 143 15.03 -1.40 16.17
N TYR A 144 16.26 -1.08 15.82
CA TYR A 144 17.19 -1.97 15.10
C TYR A 144 18.62 -1.72 15.63
N ASP A 145 19.60 -2.48 15.18
CA ASP A 145 21.02 -2.38 15.59
C ASP A 145 21.67 -1.01 15.38
N GLY A 146 21.15 -0.20 14.45
CA GLY A 146 21.64 1.15 14.16
C GLY A 146 20.86 2.28 14.86
N GLY A 147 19.79 1.99 15.63
CA GLY A 147 19.01 3.02 16.31
C GLY A 147 17.51 2.79 16.34
N ILE A 148 16.77 3.88 16.35
CA ILE A 148 15.29 3.87 16.39
C ILE A 148 14.76 4.77 15.28
N LEU A 149 13.87 4.23 14.45
CA LEU A 149 13.05 5.01 13.51
C LEU A 149 11.65 5.19 14.09
N LYS A 150 11.03 6.31 13.76
CA LYS A 150 9.68 6.64 14.21
C LYS A 150 8.88 7.22 13.06
N THR A 151 7.61 6.89 13.02
CA THR A 151 6.63 7.49 12.10
C THR A 151 5.28 7.58 12.78
N THR A 152 4.38 8.39 12.22
CA THR A 152 3.02 8.57 12.72
C THR A 152 2.00 8.05 11.73
N ALA A 153 0.93 7.45 12.25
CA ALA A 153 -0.19 6.99 11.45
C ALA A 153 -1.52 7.42 12.10
N MET A 154 -2.40 8.01 11.31
CA MET A 154 -3.75 8.34 11.75
C MET A 154 -4.74 7.28 11.28
N CYS A 155 -5.48 6.70 12.22
CA CYS A 155 -6.52 5.71 11.91
C CYS A 155 -7.82 6.39 11.51
N LYS A 156 -8.20 6.25 10.23
CA LYS A 156 -9.42 6.86 9.67
C LYS A 156 -10.09 5.96 8.65
N TYR A 157 -11.40 6.03 8.62
CA TYR A 157 -12.18 5.53 7.50
C TYR A 157 -11.90 6.35 6.23
N VAL A 158 -11.68 5.67 5.10
CA VAL A 158 -11.42 6.30 3.80
C VAL A 158 -12.52 5.91 2.83
N ARG A 159 -13.36 6.88 2.46
CA ARG A 159 -14.41 6.68 1.44
C ARG A 159 -13.77 6.68 0.05
N ARG A 160 -14.13 5.69 -0.75
CA ARG A 160 -13.59 5.48 -2.10
C ARG A 160 -14.69 5.47 -3.16
N GLU A 161 -14.28 5.68 -4.38
CA GLU A 161 -15.15 5.49 -5.53
C GLU A 161 -15.51 4.00 -5.65
N ILE A 162 -16.80 3.68 -5.82
CA ILE A 162 -17.32 2.30 -5.72
C ILE A 162 -16.64 1.31 -6.67
N ARG A 163 -16.22 1.77 -7.85
CA ARG A 163 -15.52 0.93 -8.85
C ARG A 163 -14.04 0.72 -8.53
N SER A 164 -13.45 1.56 -7.66
CA SER A 164 -12.08 1.43 -7.18
C SER A 164 -11.94 0.50 -5.96
N LEU A 165 -13.06 0.05 -5.40
CA LEU A 165 -13.04 -0.93 -4.32
C LEU A 165 -12.49 -2.27 -4.81
N THR A 166 -11.73 -2.96 -3.94
CA THR A 166 -11.36 -4.36 -4.18
C THR A 166 -12.62 -5.21 -4.34
N LYS A 167 -12.49 -6.34 -5.03
CA LYS A 167 -13.63 -7.25 -5.19
C LYS A 167 -14.17 -7.75 -3.85
N GLY A 168 -13.29 -7.95 -2.87
CA GLY A 168 -13.66 -8.31 -1.50
C GLY A 168 -14.50 -7.23 -0.83
N ASP A 169 -14.05 -5.97 -0.88
CA ASP A 169 -14.78 -4.84 -0.28
C ASP A 169 -16.11 -4.56 -1.00
N GLN A 170 -16.18 -4.75 -2.32
CA GLN A 170 -17.45 -4.67 -3.04
C GLN A 170 -18.47 -5.70 -2.54
N ILE A 171 -18.04 -6.96 -2.38
CA ILE A 171 -18.90 -8.03 -1.88
C ILE A 171 -19.37 -7.70 -0.45
N ARG A 172 -18.47 -7.31 0.46
CA ARG A 172 -18.80 -6.91 1.83
C ARG A 172 -19.83 -5.78 1.86
N TYR A 173 -19.61 -4.73 1.07
CA TYR A 173 -20.50 -3.58 0.99
C TYR A 173 -21.90 -3.98 0.51
N PHE A 174 -22.02 -4.73 -0.58
CA PHE A 174 -23.32 -5.15 -1.09
C PHE A 174 -24.02 -6.15 -0.17
N SER A 175 -23.28 -7.04 0.51
CA SER A 175 -23.85 -7.94 1.52
C SER A 175 -24.40 -7.17 2.72
N ALA A 176 -23.70 -6.14 3.21
CA ALA A 176 -24.21 -5.30 4.28
C ALA A 176 -25.43 -4.48 3.85
N LEU A 177 -25.46 -3.97 2.61
CA LEU A 177 -26.64 -3.34 2.04
C LEU A 177 -27.85 -4.31 1.98
N GLU A 178 -27.63 -5.57 1.57
CA GLU A 178 -28.67 -6.59 1.56
C GLU A 178 -29.25 -6.80 2.96
N VAL A 179 -28.40 -6.87 3.99
CA VAL A 179 -28.85 -6.98 5.39
C VAL A 179 -29.72 -5.77 5.78
N ILE A 180 -29.29 -4.54 5.46
CA ILE A 180 -30.06 -3.32 5.75
C ILE A 180 -31.42 -3.30 5.01
N HIS A 181 -31.49 -3.91 3.83
CA HIS A 181 -32.73 -3.97 3.05
C HIS A 181 -33.70 -5.07 3.47
N THR A 182 -33.21 -6.15 4.08
CA THR A 182 -34.02 -7.36 4.34
C THR A 182 -34.40 -7.55 5.79
N LEU A 183 -33.61 -7.04 6.74
CA LEU A 183 -33.89 -7.20 8.16
C LEU A 183 -34.84 -6.11 8.69
N GLU A 184 -35.81 -6.53 9.50
CA GLU A 184 -36.63 -5.61 10.28
C GLU A 184 -35.78 -4.86 11.30
N LEU A 185 -36.13 -3.59 11.59
CA LEU A 185 -35.35 -2.72 12.46
C LEU A 185 -35.05 -3.35 13.83
N ALA A 186 -36.06 -3.89 14.49
CA ALA A 186 -35.92 -4.48 15.82
C ALA A 186 -35.06 -5.75 15.82
N GLU A 187 -35.18 -6.57 14.77
CA GLU A 187 -34.37 -7.76 14.58
C GLU A 187 -32.92 -7.40 14.31
N GLY A 188 -32.69 -6.45 13.42
CA GLY A 188 -31.34 -5.97 13.09
C GLY A 188 -30.65 -5.33 14.31
N GLN A 189 -31.37 -4.54 15.11
CA GLN A 189 -30.82 -3.98 16.36
C GLN A 189 -30.49 -5.04 17.41
N ALA A 190 -31.28 -6.10 17.48
CA ALA A 190 -30.98 -7.22 18.37
C ALA A 190 -29.70 -7.97 17.99
N VAL A 191 -29.38 -8.04 16.70
CA VAL A 191 -28.18 -8.74 16.18
C VAL A 191 -26.96 -7.82 16.11
N TYR A 192 -27.12 -6.58 15.63
CA TYR A 192 -26.02 -5.67 15.26
C TYR A 192 -25.89 -4.45 16.20
N GLY A 193 -26.77 -4.34 17.19
CA GLY A 193 -26.77 -3.24 18.16
C GLY A 193 -27.52 -1.99 17.70
N ASP A 194 -27.55 -0.99 18.59
CA ASP A 194 -28.37 0.23 18.47
C ASP A 194 -28.05 1.12 17.26
N LYS A 195 -26.88 0.93 16.66
CA LYS A 195 -26.48 1.68 15.46
C LYS A 195 -27.08 1.12 14.18
N PHE A 196 -27.58 -0.11 14.20
CA PHE A 196 -28.28 -0.68 13.06
C PHE A 196 -29.55 0.11 12.76
N ALA A 197 -29.71 0.46 11.49
CA ALA A 197 -30.92 1.06 10.94
C ALA A 197 -31.16 0.44 9.56
N ASN A 198 -32.42 0.10 9.29
CA ASN A 198 -32.81 -0.53 8.02
C ASN A 198 -33.24 0.50 6.96
N TYR A 199 -33.47 0.03 5.74
CA TYR A 199 -33.88 0.87 4.61
C TYR A 199 -35.17 1.65 4.90
N GLU A 200 -36.14 1.05 5.57
CA GLU A 200 -37.40 1.70 5.91
C GLU A 200 -37.22 2.87 6.88
N TYR A 201 -36.34 2.72 7.88
CA TYR A 201 -35.95 3.81 8.77
C TYR A 201 -35.38 5.00 7.99
N PHE A 202 -34.45 4.75 7.08
CA PHE A 202 -33.84 5.83 6.29
C PHE A 202 -34.84 6.50 5.35
N THR A 203 -35.73 5.71 4.74
CA THR A 203 -36.80 6.21 3.87
C THR A 203 -37.78 7.10 4.65
N ALA A 204 -38.24 6.63 5.79
CA ALA A 204 -39.14 7.40 6.64
C ALA A 204 -38.51 8.70 7.15
N LYS A 205 -37.26 8.61 7.65
CA LYS A 205 -36.51 9.78 8.12
C LYS A 205 -36.33 10.82 7.01
N HIS A 206 -35.95 10.39 5.79
CA HIS A 206 -35.78 11.29 4.65
C HIS A 206 -37.12 11.94 4.25
N LEU A 207 -38.21 11.19 4.19
CA LEU A 207 -39.54 11.70 3.87
C LEU A 207 -40.03 12.72 4.89
N ASP A 208 -39.82 12.51 6.19
CA ASP A 208 -40.22 13.44 7.23
C ASP A 208 -39.55 14.81 7.12
N VAL A 209 -38.26 14.83 6.80
CA VAL A 209 -37.51 16.08 6.66
C VAL A 209 -37.68 16.75 5.29
N MET A 210 -38.27 16.05 4.32
CA MET A 210 -38.67 16.62 3.03
C MET A 210 -40.05 17.33 3.09
N ARG A 211 -40.90 16.99 4.06
CA ARG A 211 -42.25 17.56 4.16
C ARG A 211 -42.18 19.03 4.55
N PRO A 212 -43.00 19.89 3.93
CA PRO A 212 -43.23 21.25 4.44
C PRO A 212 -43.67 21.23 5.90
N ASN A 213 -43.24 22.22 6.66
CA ASN A 213 -43.67 22.47 8.03
C ASN A 213 -43.83 23.97 8.26
N ASP A 214 -44.20 24.36 9.49
CA ASP A 214 -44.51 25.77 9.83
C ASP A 214 -43.33 26.72 9.57
N CYS A 215 -42.06 26.22 9.69
CA CYS A 215 -40.89 27.01 9.42
C CYS A 215 -40.51 27.03 7.91
N PHE A 216 -40.89 25.99 7.18
CA PHE A 216 -40.58 25.77 5.76
C PHE A 216 -41.85 25.36 5.00
N PRO A 217 -42.80 26.29 4.76
CA PRO A 217 -44.14 25.94 4.29
C PRO A 217 -44.19 25.46 2.83
N PHE A 218 -43.14 25.64 2.04
CA PHE A 218 -43.12 25.26 0.63
C PHE A 218 -42.21 24.07 0.33
N VAL A 219 -41.14 23.90 1.10
CA VAL A 219 -40.11 22.83 0.91
C VAL A 219 -39.60 22.43 2.28
N GLY A 220 -39.43 21.15 2.51
CA GLY A 220 -38.84 20.65 3.76
C GLY A 220 -37.45 21.19 4.04
N PRO A 221 -37.00 21.18 5.31
CA PRO A 221 -35.74 21.83 5.74
C PRO A 221 -34.51 21.28 5.06
N PHE A 222 -34.51 20.02 4.62
CA PHE A 222 -33.34 19.43 3.97
C PHE A 222 -33.15 19.90 2.52
N HIS A 223 -34.22 20.29 1.79
CA HIS A 223 -34.16 20.56 0.36
C HIS A 223 -34.33 22.04 0.02
N GLY A 224 -34.83 22.85 0.95
CA GLY A 224 -35.22 24.24 0.70
C GLY A 224 -34.22 25.28 1.19
N SER A 225 -33.04 24.90 1.68
CA SER A 225 -32.14 25.85 2.33
C SER A 225 -30.67 25.48 2.11
N ASN A 226 -29.77 26.34 2.63
CA ASN A 226 -28.33 26.09 2.65
C ASN A 226 -27.96 24.85 3.48
N SER A 227 -28.89 24.31 4.29
CA SER A 227 -28.68 23.08 5.03
C SER A 227 -28.67 21.80 4.17
N PHE A 228 -29.03 21.90 2.87
CA PHE A 228 -29.03 20.74 1.97
C PHE A 228 -27.75 19.91 2.07
N LEU A 229 -26.59 20.52 1.91
CA LEU A 229 -25.30 19.83 1.92
C LEU A 229 -24.98 19.20 3.28
N THR A 230 -25.15 19.97 4.37
CA THR A 230 -24.83 19.50 5.72
C THR A 230 -25.78 18.43 6.21
N SER A 231 -27.07 18.55 5.89
CA SER A 231 -28.08 17.56 6.26
C SER A 231 -27.87 16.23 5.53
N HIS A 232 -27.56 16.27 4.23
CA HIS A 232 -27.29 15.05 3.46
C HIS A 232 -25.96 14.43 3.84
N ALA A 233 -24.95 15.22 4.22
CA ALA A 233 -23.71 14.69 4.76
C ALA A 233 -23.95 13.95 6.09
N ALA A 234 -24.76 14.50 6.99
CA ALA A 234 -25.14 13.84 8.24
C ALA A 234 -25.98 12.57 7.98
N PHE A 235 -26.94 12.65 7.05
CA PHE A 235 -27.76 11.50 6.67
C PHE A 235 -26.93 10.36 6.05
N THR A 236 -25.93 10.68 5.22
CA THR A 236 -24.97 9.72 4.68
C THR A 236 -24.12 9.09 5.78
N LEU A 237 -23.74 9.88 6.80
CA LEU A 237 -23.00 9.35 7.94
C LEU A 237 -23.85 8.37 8.77
N ASP A 238 -25.14 8.65 8.96
CA ASP A 238 -26.04 7.70 9.64
C ASP A 238 -26.13 6.37 8.89
N LEU A 239 -26.23 6.39 7.57
CA LEU A 239 -26.20 5.18 6.75
C LEU A 239 -24.85 4.44 6.88
N GLU A 240 -23.73 5.16 6.87
CA GLU A 240 -22.42 4.58 7.08
C GLU A 240 -22.28 3.90 8.45
N LEU A 241 -22.80 4.53 9.50
CA LEU A 241 -22.83 3.91 10.85
C LEU A 241 -23.69 2.65 10.91
N ALA A 242 -24.80 2.60 10.16
CA ALA A 242 -25.61 1.39 10.05
C ALA A 242 -24.87 0.28 9.28
N LEU A 243 -24.17 0.60 8.20
CA LEU A 243 -23.30 -0.36 7.50
C LEU A 243 -22.18 -0.89 8.41
N GLN A 244 -21.55 0.00 9.18
CA GLN A 244 -20.48 -0.35 10.13
C GLN A 244 -20.95 -1.18 11.30
N SER A 245 -22.24 -1.12 11.65
CA SER A 245 -22.80 -2.04 12.65
C SER A 245 -22.85 -3.47 12.13
N VAL A 246 -23.03 -3.66 10.83
CA VAL A 246 -23.03 -4.98 10.17
C VAL A 246 -21.60 -5.48 9.92
N ASP A 247 -20.76 -4.62 9.36
CA ASP A 247 -19.33 -4.90 9.13
C ASP A 247 -18.49 -3.63 9.44
N PRO A 248 -17.72 -3.62 10.53
CA PRO A 248 -16.98 -2.44 10.99
C PRO A 248 -15.88 -1.99 10.05
N THR A 249 -15.49 -2.79 9.05
CA THR A 249 -14.48 -2.42 8.04
C THR A 249 -15.02 -1.49 6.96
N LEU A 250 -16.35 -1.33 6.87
CA LEU A 250 -17.01 -0.65 5.76
C LEU A 250 -16.99 0.87 5.89
N THR A 251 -16.97 1.51 4.75
CA THR A 251 -17.31 2.93 4.58
C THR A 251 -18.38 3.06 3.51
N GLN A 252 -19.11 4.17 3.52
CA GLN A 252 -20.03 4.50 2.43
C GLN A 252 -19.20 4.91 1.20
N PRO A 253 -19.12 4.12 0.13
CA PRO A 253 -18.43 4.52 -1.09
C PRO A 253 -19.19 5.66 -1.80
N TYR A 254 -18.50 6.43 -2.59
CA TYR A 254 -19.13 7.40 -3.48
C TYR A 254 -19.15 6.92 -4.92
N TRP A 255 -20.04 7.47 -5.71
CA TRP A 255 -20.10 7.24 -7.14
C TRP A 255 -19.67 8.52 -7.87
N ASP A 256 -18.56 8.46 -8.57
CA ASP A 256 -18.11 9.55 -9.43
C ASP A 256 -18.76 9.42 -10.80
N PHE A 257 -19.83 10.18 -11.03
CA PHE A 257 -20.55 10.19 -12.30
C PHE A 257 -19.73 10.79 -13.46
N THR A 258 -18.61 11.45 -13.19
CA THR A 258 -17.72 12.02 -14.21
C THR A 258 -16.80 10.99 -14.83
N VAL A 259 -16.59 9.85 -14.17
CA VAL A 259 -15.83 8.74 -14.70
C VAL A 259 -16.67 7.98 -15.72
N ALA A 260 -16.16 7.83 -16.96
CA ALA A 260 -16.85 7.13 -18.00
C ALA A 260 -17.30 5.72 -17.54
N PRO A 261 -18.56 5.32 -17.83
CA PRO A 261 -19.02 3.97 -17.50
C PRO A 261 -18.13 2.94 -18.22
N ILE A 262 -17.77 1.86 -17.51
CA ILE A 262 -17.14 0.70 -18.14
C ILE A 262 -18.13 0.23 -19.21
N PRO A 263 -17.75 0.17 -20.51
CA PRO A 263 -18.67 -0.32 -21.53
C PRO A 263 -19.12 -1.73 -21.14
N PRO A 264 -20.42 -2.04 -21.21
CA PRO A 264 -20.91 -3.38 -20.94
C PRO A 264 -20.18 -4.36 -21.83
N PRO A 265 -19.88 -5.58 -21.35
CA PRO A 265 -19.29 -6.61 -22.21
C PRO A 265 -20.13 -6.78 -23.46
N PRO A 266 -19.53 -7.02 -24.64
CA PRO A 266 -20.26 -7.18 -25.87
C PRO A 266 -21.31 -8.28 -25.67
N ILE A 267 -22.59 -7.93 -25.85
CA ILE A 267 -23.68 -8.89 -25.78
C ILE A 267 -23.46 -9.87 -26.94
N SER A 268 -23.00 -11.07 -26.64
CA SER A 268 -22.96 -12.16 -27.60
C SER A 268 -24.43 -12.46 -28.00
N ARG A 269 -24.87 -11.94 -29.13
CA ARG A 269 -26.17 -12.36 -29.69
C ARG A 269 -26.10 -13.86 -29.96
N PRO A 270 -26.98 -14.66 -29.40
CA PRO A 270 -27.07 -16.05 -29.85
C PRO A 270 -27.30 -16.04 -31.36
N SER A 271 -26.44 -16.74 -32.08
CA SER A 271 -26.64 -16.99 -33.53
C SER A 271 -27.97 -17.75 -33.67
N LEU A 272 -28.99 -17.07 -34.14
CA LEU A 272 -30.17 -17.73 -34.65
C LEU A 272 -29.74 -18.44 -35.95
N SER A 273 -29.46 -19.74 -35.85
CA SER A 273 -29.40 -20.63 -37.01
C SER A 273 -30.83 -20.80 -37.52
N LEU A 274 -31.11 -20.27 -38.71
CA LEU A 274 -32.29 -20.61 -39.50
C LEU A 274 -32.19 -22.05 -40.01
#